data_c95210f96d159c7434af9857c3e0be5a
#
_entry.id   c95210f96d159c7434af9857c3e0be5a
#
_cell.length_a   1.000
_cell.length_b   1.000
_cell.length_c   1.000
_cell.angle_alpha   90.00
_cell.angle_beta   90.00
_cell.angle_gamma   90.00
#
_symmetry.space_group_name_H-M   'P 1'
#
loop_
_entity.id
_entity.type
_entity.pdbx_description
1 polymer ?
#
loop_
_entity_poly.entity_id
_entity_poly.type
_entity_poly.pdbx_seq_one_letter_code
_entity_poly.pdbx_strand_id
1 'polypeptide(L)'
;MDYIEAFQKIDSFKTYLIEEEKSTLTIQKYIRDVTRLFTYLSSEQTLSKQLIIAYKEELIKTYTSASINSMLVPVNCFLSFIGLTECRVKLLKIQKRTCIEKERELTKKEYSRLLQAALNQHDERLYLLLQTICATGIRVS
;
A
#
# COMPACT_ATOMS: atom_id res chain seq x y z
N MET A 1 26.48 -3.31 -6.73
CA MET A 1 25.63 -4.36 -7.36
C MET A 1 24.96 -3.78 -8.57
N ASP A 2 25.13 -4.42 -9.71
CA ASP A 2 24.57 -3.96 -10.96
C ASP A 2 23.06 -4.27 -11.05
N TYR A 3 22.37 -3.52 -11.91
CA TYR A 3 20.94 -3.70 -12.16
C TYR A 3 20.57 -5.16 -12.49
N ILE A 4 21.30 -5.78 -13.43
CA ILE A 4 21.01 -7.14 -13.91
C ILE A 4 21.16 -8.16 -12.79
N GLU A 5 22.24 -8.07 -12.02
CA GLU A 5 22.50 -8.93 -10.87
C GLU A 5 21.39 -8.81 -9.81
N ALA A 6 20.99 -7.58 -9.49
CA ALA A 6 19.93 -7.33 -8.52
C ALA A 6 18.57 -7.82 -9.03
N PHE A 7 18.27 -7.60 -10.32
CA PHE A 7 17.00 -8.04 -10.92
C PHE A 7 16.85 -9.58 -10.87
N GLN A 8 17.93 -10.32 -11.14
CA GLN A 8 17.96 -11.77 -11.04
C GLN A 8 17.70 -12.31 -9.61
N LYS A 9 17.91 -11.47 -8.59
CA LYS A 9 17.61 -11.85 -7.20
C LYS A 9 16.12 -11.78 -6.83
N ILE A 10 15.24 -11.30 -7.71
CA ILE A 10 13.80 -11.19 -7.42
C ILE A 10 13.18 -12.55 -7.14
N ASP A 11 13.54 -13.60 -7.89
CA ASP A 11 13.01 -14.94 -7.66
C ASP A 11 13.50 -15.53 -6.33
N SER A 12 14.79 -15.32 -6.00
CA SER A 12 15.35 -15.70 -4.69
C SER A 12 14.66 -14.93 -3.55
N PHE A 13 14.34 -13.65 -3.76
CA PHE A 13 13.61 -12.85 -2.80
C PHE A 13 12.18 -13.35 -2.58
N LYS A 14 11.52 -13.84 -3.63
CA LYS A 14 10.21 -14.49 -3.51
C LYS A 14 10.30 -15.74 -2.62
N THR A 15 11.31 -16.58 -2.81
CA THR A 15 11.56 -17.77 -1.96
C THR A 15 11.80 -17.35 -0.51
N TYR A 16 12.64 -16.34 -0.29
CA TYR A 16 12.88 -15.77 1.04
C TYR A 16 11.58 -15.30 1.72
N LEU A 17 10.68 -14.61 0.99
CA LEU A 17 9.41 -14.17 1.56
C LEU A 17 8.48 -15.33 1.92
N ILE A 18 8.57 -16.47 1.23
CA ILE A 18 7.83 -17.70 1.57
C ILE A 18 8.40 -18.31 2.86
N GLU A 19 9.72 -18.39 2.97
CA GLU A 19 10.43 -18.88 4.18
C GLU A 19 10.12 -17.99 5.41
N GLU A 20 9.93 -16.67 5.19
CA GLU A 20 9.47 -15.72 6.21
C GLU A 20 7.95 -15.82 6.50
N GLU A 21 7.27 -16.84 6.00
CA GLU A 21 5.83 -17.12 6.23
C GLU A 21 4.90 -15.95 5.87
N LYS A 22 5.27 -15.12 4.88
CA LYS A 22 4.40 -14.02 4.43
C LYS A 22 3.19 -14.58 3.66
N SER A 23 2.03 -13.93 3.83
CA SER A 23 0.83 -14.31 3.07
C SER A 23 1.05 -14.14 1.56
N THR A 24 0.37 -14.95 0.76
CA THR A 24 0.45 -14.91 -0.72
C THR A 24 0.20 -13.49 -1.28
N LEU A 25 -0.79 -12.78 -0.73
CA LEU A 25 -1.10 -11.41 -1.14
C LEU A 25 0.05 -10.44 -0.82
N THR A 26 0.71 -10.62 0.33
CA THR A 26 1.88 -9.82 0.73
C THR A 26 3.06 -10.08 -0.21
N ILE A 27 3.32 -11.35 -0.55
CA ILE A 27 4.38 -11.74 -1.47
C ILE A 27 4.15 -11.11 -2.85
N GLN A 28 2.94 -11.26 -3.41
CA GLN A 28 2.58 -10.66 -4.69
C GLN A 28 2.78 -9.15 -4.70
N LYS A 29 2.33 -8.48 -3.62
CA LYS A 29 2.52 -7.04 -3.45
C LYS A 29 4.01 -6.66 -3.42
N TYR A 30 4.83 -7.38 -2.65
CA TYR A 30 6.25 -7.09 -2.51
C TYR A 30 6.99 -7.24 -3.83
N ILE A 31 6.75 -8.33 -4.54
CA ILE A 31 7.35 -8.56 -5.86
C ILE A 31 6.94 -7.47 -6.85
N ARG A 32 5.64 -7.12 -6.92
CA ARG A 32 5.13 -6.06 -7.78
C ARG A 32 5.81 -4.71 -7.50
N ASP A 33 5.94 -4.33 -6.23
CA ASP A 33 6.49 -3.04 -5.85
C ASP A 33 8.01 -2.97 -6.09
N VAL A 34 8.73 -4.09 -5.91
CA VAL A 34 10.15 -4.23 -6.28
C VAL A 34 10.32 -4.17 -7.81
N THR A 35 9.50 -4.91 -8.58
CA THR A 35 9.55 -4.87 -10.05
C THR A 35 9.30 -3.45 -10.57
N ARG A 36 8.39 -2.69 -9.95
CA ARG A 36 8.15 -1.28 -10.30
C ARG A 36 9.41 -0.41 -10.12
N LEU A 37 10.19 -0.63 -9.06
CA LEU A 37 11.48 0.05 -8.91
C LEU A 37 12.38 -0.25 -10.11
N PHE A 38 12.51 -1.50 -10.51
CA PHE A 38 13.36 -1.88 -11.65
C PHE A 38 12.83 -1.34 -12.99
N THR A 39 11.53 -1.18 -13.14
CA THR A 39 10.94 -0.51 -14.31
C THR A 39 11.29 0.98 -14.37
N TYR A 40 11.44 1.63 -13.20
CA TYR A 40 11.88 3.04 -13.12
C TYR A 40 13.37 3.19 -13.40
N LEU A 41 14.20 2.22 -12.96
CA LEU A 41 15.65 2.23 -13.16
C LEU A 41 15.99 1.82 -14.61
N SER A 42 16.99 2.46 -15.22
CA SER A 42 17.55 1.98 -16.47
C SER A 42 18.54 0.84 -16.23
N SER A 43 18.64 -0.09 -17.20
CA SER A 43 19.48 -1.30 -17.11
C SER A 43 20.99 -1.04 -16.98
N GLU A 44 21.45 0.18 -17.26
CA GLU A 44 22.87 0.56 -17.23
C GLU A 44 23.31 1.15 -15.88
N GLN A 45 22.40 1.23 -14.90
CA GLN A 45 22.68 1.90 -13.62
C GLN A 45 23.06 0.91 -12.53
N THR A 46 24.09 1.27 -11.77
CA THR A 46 24.42 0.58 -10.49
C THR A 46 23.48 1.06 -9.40
N LEU A 47 22.91 0.15 -8.65
CA LEU A 47 22.03 0.47 -7.53
C LEU A 47 22.79 1.31 -6.48
N SER A 48 22.32 2.54 -6.29
CA SER A 48 22.87 3.48 -5.32
C SER A 48 21.77 4.12 -4.49
N LYS A 49 22.14 4.65 -3.32
CA LYS A 49 21.19 5.36 -2.47
C LYS A 49 20.56 6.57 -3.16
N GLN A 50 21.30 7.28 -3.99
CA GLN A 50 20.80 8.42 -4.74
C GLN A 50 19.68 8.03 -5.70
N LEU A 51 19.80 6.89 -6.37
CA LEU A 51 18.76 6.37 -7.26
C LEU A 51 17.48 6.01 -6.50
N ILE A 52 17.60 5.41 -5.32
CA ILE A 52 16.43 5.08 -4.50
C ILE A 52 15.76 6.35 -3.94
N ILE A 53 16.55 7.38 -3.63
CA ILE A 53 16.02 8.70 -3.25
C ILE A 53 15.27 9.33 -4.43
N ALA A 54 15.85 9.32 -5.64
CA ALA A 54 15.21 9.86 -6.83
C ALA A 54 13.89 9.11 -7.15
N TYR A 55 13.87 7.78 -7.01
CA TYR A 55 12.65 6.99 -7.12
C TYR A 55 11.57 7.42 -6.10
N LYS A 56 11.98 7.62 -4.84
CA LYS A 56 11.06 8.12 -3.80
C LYS A 56 10.51 9.50 -4.14
N GLU A 57 11.33 10.42 -4.66
CA GLU A 57 10.90 11.76 -5.10
C GLU A 57 9.90 11.68 -6.25
N GLU A 58 10.08 10.75 -7.18
CA GLU A 58 9.10 10.52 -8.25
C GLU A 58 7.76 10.03 -7.72
N LEU A 59 7.77 9.10 -6.74
CA LEU A 59 6.55 8.65 -6.09
C LEU A 59 5.81 9.78 -5.36
N ILE A 60 6.53 10.74 -4.77
CA ILE A 60 5.95 11.89 -4.06
C ILE A 60 5.11 12.78 -4.98
N LYS A 61 5.44 12.87 -6.26
CA LYS A 61 4.68 13.66 -7.22
C LYS A 61 3.29 13.08 -7.52
N THR A 62 3.11 11.77 -7.32
CA THR A 62 1.92 11.06 -7.82
C THR A 62 1.07 10.46 -6.69
N TYR A 63 1.68 10.07 -5.56
CA TYR A 63 1.02 9.26 -4.53
C TYR A 63 0.95 9.96 -3.18
N THR A 64 0.01 9.53 -2.34
CA THR A 64 -0.09 9.98 -0.94
C THR A 64 1.04 9.38 -0.08
N SER A 65 1.42 10.05 1.01
CA SER A 65 2.49 9.59 1.90
C SER A 65 2.28 8.16 2.43
N ALA A 66 1.02 7.76 2.70
CA ALA A 66 0.69 6.41 3.14
C ALA A 66 0.96 5.38 2.03
N SER A 67 0.56 5.69 0.78
CA SER A 67 0.80 4.83 -0.37
C SER A 67 2.29 4.70 -0.67
N ILE A 68 3.03 5.80 -0.62
CA ILE A 68 4.49 5.81 -0.82
C ILE A 68 5.18 4.91 0.20
N ASN A 69 4.84 5.05 1.49
CA ASN A 69 5.42 4.21 2.53
C ASN A 69 5.09 2.73 2.30
N SER A 70 3.86 2.44 1.89
CA SER A 70 3.44 1.07 1.54
C SER A 70 4.26 0.48 0.39
N MET A 71 4.73 1.30 -0.57
CA MET A 71 5.58 0.87 -1.70
C MET A 71 7.07 0.80 -1.32
N LEU A 72 7.54 1.70 -0.44
CA LEU A 72 8.94 1.74 -0.02
C LEU A 72 9.31 0.61 0.97
N VAL A 73 8.34 0.08 1.74
CA VAL A 73 8.61 -1.03 2.66
C VAL A 73 9.12 -2.27 1.92
N PRO A 74 8.47 -2.78 0.85
CA PRO A 74 9.00 -3.87 0.03
C PRO A 74 10.37 -3.58 -0.58
N VAL A 75 10.59 -2.36 -1.08
CA VAL A 75 11.87 -1.93 -1.64
C VAL A 75 12.98 -1.99 -0.59
N ASN A 76 12.75 -1.43 0.60
CA ASN A 76 13.73 -1.49 1.70
C ASN A 76 13.98 -2.92 2.17
N CYS A 77 12.96 -3.79 2.17
CA CYS A 77 13.09 -5.20 2.50
C CYS A 77 13.99 -5.91 1.47
N PHE A 78 13.74 -5.70 0.19
CA PHE A 78 14.55 -6.25 -0.90
C PHE A 78 16.00 -5.78 -0.84
N LEU A 79 16.25 -4.47 -0.63
CA LEU A 79 17.60 -3.93 -0.48
C LEU A 79 18.35 -4.57 0.69
N SER A 80 17.66 -4.84 1.80
CA SER A 80 18.26 -5.57 2.93
C SER A 80 18.59 -7.03 2.57
N PHE A 81 17.70 -7.71 1.85
CA PHE A 81 17.89 -9.09 1.40
C PHE A 81 19.12 -9.24 0.50
N ILE A 82 19.34 -8.29 -0.43
CA ILE A 82 20.50 -8.32 -1.32
C ILE A 82 21.77 -7.71 -0.71
N GLY A 83 21.75 -7.36 0.59
CA GLY A 83 22.92 -6.81 1.30
C GLY A 83 23.20 -5.33 1.10
N LEU A 84 22.30 -4.58 0.43
CA LEU A 84 22.43 -3.13 0.19
C LEU A 84 21.67 -2.30 1.25
N THR A 85 21.91 -2.58 2.52
CA THR A 85 21.22 -1.92 3.65
C THR A 85 21.46 -0.41 3.70
N GLU A 86 22.60 0.06 3.25
CA GLU A 86 22.95 1.48 3.15
C GLU A 86 22.14 2.23 2.11
N CYS A 87 21.60 1.54 1.09
CA CYS A 87 20.74 2.12 0.06
C CYS A 87 19.29 2.32 0.53
N ARG A 88 18.91 1.79 1.69
CA ARG A 88 17.56 1.94 2.25
C ARG A 88 17.22 3.41 2.49
N VAL A 89 15.96 3.77 2.22
CA VAL A 89 15.44 5.13 2.40
C VAL A 89 14.50 5.21 3.59
N LYS A 90 14.49 6.36 4.25
CA LYS A 90 13.54 6.64 5.34
C LYS A 90 12.14 6.77 4.78
N LEU A 91 11.17 6.21 5.49
CA LEU A 91 9.76 6.40 5.20
C LEU A 91 9.34 7.85 5.49
N LEU A 92 8.30 8.30 4.82
CA LEU A 92 7.70 9.62 5.06
C LEU A 92 7.01 9.65 6.42
N LYS A 93 7.15 10.75 7.15
CA LYS A 93 6.37 10.95 8.37
C LYS A 93 4.90 11.14 7.99
N ILE A 94 4.05 10.27 8.51
CA ILE A 94 2.59 10.40 8.36
C ILE A 94 2.08 11.05 9.64
N GLN A 95 1.59 12.27 9.54
CA GLN A 95 0.78 12.83 10.61
C GLN A 95 -0.55 12.07 10.64
N LYS A 96 -0.76 11.24 11.66
CA LYS A 96 -2.08 10.68 11.93
C LYS A 96 -2.98 11.87 12.28
N ARG A 97 -3.88 12.24 11.38
CA ARG A 97 -4.97 13.16 11.72
C ARG A 97 -5.82 12.45 12.78
N THR A 98 -5.75 12.94 14.00
CA THR A 98 -6.51 12.39 15.14
C THR A 98 -8.00 12.68 15.02
N CYS A 99 -8.39 13.62 14.15
CA CYS A 99 -9.79 13.93 13.87
C CYS A 99 -10.08 13.60 12.41
N ILE A 100 -11.06 12.75 12.18
CA ILE A 100 -11.70 12.58 10.86
C ILE A 100 -12.32 13.95 10.53
N GLU A 101 -12.12 14.42 9.30
CA GLU A 101 -12.82 15.63 8.83
C GLU A 101 -14.32 15.40 9.02
N LYS A 102 -14.99 16.26 9.77
CA LYS A 102 -16.43 16.14 10.06
C LYS A 102 -17.28 15.98 8.80
N GLU A 103 -16.78 16.47 7.68
CA GLU A 103 -17.41 16.35 6.35
C GLU A 103 -17.40 14.92 5.80
N ARG A 104 -16.59 14.01 6.37
CA ARG A 104 -16.53 12.59 5.98
C ARG A 104 -17.26 11.66 6.94
N GLU A 105 -17.85 12.21 8.00
CA GLU A 105 -18.67 11.45 8.93
C GLU A 105 -20.13 11.49 8.49
N LEU A 106 -20.76 10.32 8.42
CA LEU A 106 -22.17 10.21 8.16
C LEU A 106 -22.96 10.74 9.37
N THR A 107 -23.70 11.81 9.18
CA THR A 107 -24.55 12.36 10.24
C THR A 107 -25.76 11.45 10.48
N LYS A 108 -26.37 11.55 11.68
CA LYS A 108 -27.61 10.81 12.00
C LYS A 108 -28.73 11.10 10.99
N LYS A 109 -28.83 12.33 10.49
CA LYS A 109 -29.84 12.72 9.49
C LYS A 109 -29.59 12.04 8.15
N GLU A 110 -28.34 12.00 7.70
CA GLU A 110 -27.96 11.33 6.45
C GLU A 110 -28.16 9.82 6.55
N TYR A 111 -27.79 9.22 7.68
CA TYR A 111 -28.05 7.81 7.95
C TYR A 111 -29.55 7.48 7.90
N SER A 112 -30.41 8.27 8.56
CA SER A 112 -31.86 8.07 8.52
C SER A 112 -32.41 8.21 7.10
N ARG A 113 -31.90 9.16 6.29
CA ARG A 113 -32.29 9.32 4.90
C ARG A 113 -31.89 8.12 4.04
N LEU A 114 -30.70 7.54 4.26
CA LEU A 114 -30.26 6.32 3.56
C LEU A 114 -31.17 5.13 3.87
N LEU A 115 -31.51 4.93 5.15
CA LEU A 115 -32.45 3.88 5.54
C LEU A 115 -33.83 4.06 4.93
N GLN A 116 -34.35 5.30 4.94
CA GLN A 116 -35.66 5.59 4.34
C GLN A 116 -35.63 5.38 2.82
N ALA A 117 -34.55 5.73 2.15
CA ALA A 117 -34.41 5.50 0.71
C ALA A 117 -34.43 4.00 0.37
N ALA A 118 -33.75 3.16 1.17
CA ALA A 118 -33.76 1.70 0.99
C ALA A 118 -35.19 1.14 1.17
N LEU A 119 -35.92 1.59 2.19
CA LEU A 119 -37.32 1.19 2.43
C LEU A 119 -38.25 1.63 1.27
N ASN A 120 -38.08 2.85 0.77
CA ASN A 120 -38.89 3.36 -0.35
C ASN A 120 -38.65 2.60 -1.66
N GLN A 121 -37.49 2.00 -1.83
CA GLN A 121 -37.15 1.13 -2.96
C GLN A 121 -37.56 -0.33 -2.75
N HIS A 122 -38.20 -0.64 -1.61
CA HIS A 122 -38.55 -2.01 -1.19
C HIS A 122 -37.35 -2.98 -1.15
N ASP A 123 -36.13 -2.44 -0.94
CA ASP A 123 -34.91 -3.23 -0.82
C ASP A 123 -34.60 -3.52 0.66
N GLU A 124 -35.29 -4.53 1.21
CA GLU A 124 -35.08 -4.96 2.60
C GLU A 124 -33.66 -5.43 2.86
N ARG A 125 -33.02 -6.02 1.84
CA ARG A 125 -31.64 -6.51 1.96
C ARG A 125 -30.67 -5.35 2.15
N LEU A 126 -30.81 -4.29 1.35
CA LEU A 126 -30.00 -3.08 1.49
C LEU A 126 -30.26 -2.40 2.84
N TYR A 127 -31.51 -2.33 3.29
CA TYR A 127 -31.89 -1.76 4.58
C TYR A 127 -31.19 -2.50 5.74
N LEU A 128 -31.27 -3.83 5.80
CA LEU A 128 -30.65 -4.65 6.81
C LEU A 128 -29.12 -4.58 6.76
N LEU A 129 -28.53 -4.52 5.54
CA LEU A 129 -27.10 -4.37 5.35
C LEU A 129 -26.59 -3.04 5.93
N LEU A 130 -27.27 -1.93 5.63
CA LEU A 130 -26.91 -0.61 6.16
C LEU A 130 -27.00 -0.58 7.70
N GLN A 131 -28.06 -1.16 8.28
CA GLN A 131 -28.19 -1.27 9.73
C GLN A 131 -27.07 -2.09 10.35
N THR A 132 -26.75 -3.25 9.78
CA THR A 132 -25.70 -4.14 10.29
C THR A 132 -24.33 -3.48 10.25
N ILE A 133 -23.97 -2.85 9.11
CA ILE A 133 -22.67 -2.18 8.96
C ILE A 133 -22.55 -1.02 9.96
N CYS A 134 -23.58 -0.19 10.09
CA CYS A 134 -23.52 0.96 10.98
C CYS A 134 -23.55 0.59 12.46
N ALA A 135 -24.27 -0.50 12.82
CA ALA A 135 -24.34 -0.95 14.20
C ALA A 135 -23.09 -1.69 14.67
N THR A 136 -22.43 -2.44 13.77
CA THR A 136 -21.31 -3.33 14.12
C THR A 136 -19.95 -2.81 13.72
N GLY A 137 -19.88 -1.85 12.79
CA GLY A 137 -18.62 -1.37 12.20
C GLY A 137 -17.89 -2.43 11.36
N ILE A 138 -18.57 -3.49 10.94
CA ILE A 138 -18.00 -4.56 10.10
C ILE A 138 -17.55 -3.95 8.77
N ARG A 139 -16.30 -4.27 8.38
CA ARG A 139 -15.79 -3.88 7.07
C ARG A 139 -16.36 -4.84 6.02
N VAL A 140 -16.97 -4.27 4.99
CA VAL A 140 -17.38 -5.01 3.78
C VAL A 140 -16.14 -5.14 2.89
N SER A 141 -15.58 -6.35 2.79
CA SER A 141 -14.45 -6.69 1.94
C SER A 141 -14.90 -7.65 0.85
#